data_4d5dbfd0056dc678a6453eb981038471
#
_entry.id   4d5dbfd0056dc678a6453eb981038471
#
_cell.length_a   1.000
_cell.length_b   1.000
_cell.length_c   1.000
_cell.angle_alpha   90.00
_cell.angle_beta   90.00
_cell.angle_gamma   90.00
#
_symmetry.space_group_name_H-M   'P 1'
#
loop_
_entity.id
_entity.type
_entity.pdbx_description
1 polymer ?
#
loop_
_entity_poly.entity_id
_entity_poly.type
_entity_poly.pdbx_seq_one_letter_code
_entity_poly.pdbx_strand_id
1 'polypeptide(L)'
;YGETHLGTFEAFNGLPNDVNPTGRYSGLIFKPFCAYFGSVSSDKTALATITNNAGRIAQVTNVICLAPNSKGFTFEAAANVVALASIVYQNTPHLDVSGLSYPDMPIPSDSIIGDLNDYNNRDFLVKKGCSTVKLVNGAYEIQDLVTTYHIDGEVPLLYSYPRTLNIHWNVKDSYSTLERLYLKDKTLVSDSQLVTVGDAIKPKEWKGLVSVLFDDLAEIALINDPEFSKSSLNVEISISNPNRFETAFNYKTTGTVRVSSTTAKAGF
;
A
#
# COMPACT_ATOMS: atom_id res chain seq x y z
N TYR A 1 -12.06 -19.37 6.88
CA TYR A 1 -12.52 -18.13 7.51
C TYR A 1 -13.71 -17.60 6.73
N GLY A 2 -14.86 -17.44 7.41
CA GLY A 2 -16.08 -16.95 6.80
C GLY A 2 -16.04 -15.45 6.52
N GLU A 3 -16.92 -14.96 5.68
CA GLU A 3 -17.07 -13.53 5.32
C GLU A 3 -17.18 -12.60 6.54
N THR A 4 -17.74 -13.09 7.64
CA THR A 4 -17.88 -12.35 8.91
C THR A 4 -16.53 -11.88 9.47
N HIS A 5 -15.48 -12.70 9.38
CA HIS A 5 -14.15 -12.33 9.89
C HIS A 5 -13.52 -11.22 9.06
N LEU A 6 -13.62 -11.31 7.73
CA LEU A 6 -13.14 -10.29 6.82
C LEU A 6 -13.81 -8.94 7.11
N GLY A 7 -15.14 -8.92 7.25
CA GLY A 7 -15.91 -7.72 7.58
C GLY A 7 -15.56 -7.12 8.95
N THR A 8 -15.21 -7.94 9.94
CA THR A 8 -14.77 -7.46 11.25
C THR A 8 -13.46 -6.68 11.16
N PHE A 9 -12.48 -7.17 10.40
CA PHE A 9 -11.21 -6.47 10.19
C PHE A 9 -11.40 -5.19 9.36
N GLU A 10 -12.26 -5.22 8.36
CA GLU A 10 -12.64 -4.05 7.56
C GLU A 10 -13.24 -2.95 8.44
N ALA A 11 -14.22 -3.29 9.27
CA ALA A 11 -14.86 -2.35 10.17
C ALA A 11 -13.88 -1.77 11.22
N PHE A 12 -12.99 -2.61 11.75
CA PHE A 12 -11.99 -2.17 12.73
C PHE A 12 -10.92 -1.27 12.12
N ASN A 13 -10.44 -1.59 10.91
CA ASN A 13 -9.44 -0.78 10.20
C ASN A 13 -10.02 0.53 9.70
N GLY A 14 -11.27 0.51 9.23
CA GLY A 14 -11.94 1.65 8.62
C GLY A 14 -11.46 1.92 7.19
N LEU A 15 -11.76 3.10 6.70
CA LEU A 15 -11.45 3.52 5.33
C LEU A 15 -10.60 4.78 5.32
N PRO A 16 -9.61 4.87 4.41
CA PRO A 16 -9.01 6.14 4.06
C PRO A 16 -10.08 7.03 3.39
N ASN A 17 -10.23 8.24 3.90
CA ASN A 17 -11.12 9.24 3.31
C ASN A 17 -10.49 10.62 3.51
N ASP A 18 -10.51 11.44 2.48
CA ASP A 18 -9.85 12.74 2.50
C ASP A 18 -10.49 13.73 3.49
N VAL A 19 -11.79 13.56 3.75
CA VAL A 19 -12.56 14.47 4.64
C VAL A 19 -12.77 13.87 6.02
N ASN A 20 -13.20 12.61 6.08
CA ASN A 20 -13.55 11.92 7.33
C ASN A 20 -13.01 10.49 7.34
N PRO A 21 -11.70 10.29 7.55
CA PRO A 21 -11.14 8.96 7.68
C PRO A 21 -11.71 8.26 8.92
N THR A 22 -12.03 6.98 8.80
CA THR A 22 -12.65 6.19 9.87
C THR A 22 -11.68 5.18 10.48
N GLY A 23 -12.00 4.66 11.66
CA GLY A 23 -11.25 3.60 12.33
C GLY A 23 -9.78 3.97 12.54
N ARG A 24 -8.90 3.09 12.14
CA ARG A 24 -7.44 3.25 12.31
C ARG A 24 -6.80 4.19 11.28
N TYR A 25 -7.53 4.62 10.27
CA TYR A 25 -7.13 5.70 9.36
C TYR A 25 -7.36 7.10 9.95
N SER A 26 -8.10 7.21 11.07
CA SER A 26 -8.30 8.48 11.76
C SER A 26 -6.97 9.16 12.08
N GLY A 27 -6.88 10.47 11.82
CA GLY A 27 -5.67 11.25 11.99
C GLY A 27 -5.06 11.23 13.40
N LEU A 28 -5.88 11.01 14.43
CA LEU A 28 -5.42 10.87 15.81
C LEU A 28 -4.72 9.54 16.11
N ILE A 29 -5.14 8.48 15.45
CA ILE A 29 -4.61 7.11 15.68
C ILE A 29 -3.58 6.77 14.61
N PHE A 30 -3.93 6.92 13.37
CA PHE A 30 -3.24 6.55 12.14
C PHE A 30 -2.30 5.34 12.29
N LYS A 31 -2.92 4.17 12.49
CA LYS A 31 -2.24 2.87 12.51
C LYS A 31 -3.00 1.86 11.65
N PRO A 32 -3.22 2.15 10.37
CA PRO A 32 -3.87 1.22 9.45
C PRO A 32 -3.03 -0.05 9.27
N PHE A 33 -3.67 -1.12 8.80
CA PHE A 33 -3.00 -2.39 8.55
C PHE A 33 -3.64 -3.12 7.37
N CYS A 34 -2.90 -4.10 6.81
CA CYS A 34 -3.46 -5.13 5.94
C CYS A 34 -3.66 -6.42 6.76
N ALA A 35 -4.82 -7.05 6.59
CA ALA A 35 -5.14 -8.34 7.16
C ALA A 35 -4.98 -9.43 6.09
N TYR A 36 -4.18 -10.44 6.39
CA TYR A 36 -3.84 -11.51 5.46
C TYR A 36 -4.61 -12.78 5.80
N PHE A 37 -5.32 -13.33 4.83
CA PHE A 37 -6.13 -14.55 4.96
C PHE A 37 -5.68 -15.59 3.96
N GLY A 38 -5.46 -16.82 4.40
CA GLY A 38 -5.04 -17.89 3.52
C GLY A 38 -6.19 -18.65 2.91
N SER A 39 -5.99 -19.16 1.69
CA SER A 39 -6.90 -20.10 1.03
C SER A 39 -6.12 -21.17 0.25
N VAL A 40 -6.59 -22.41 0.33
CA VAL A 40 -6.09 -23.54 -0.48
C VAL A 40 -7.02 -23.88 -1.63
N SER A 41 -8.06 -23.09 -1.85
CA SER A 41 -8.97 -23.28 -2.99
C SER A 41 -8.24 -23.09 -4.31
N SER A 42 -8.55 -23.95 -5.27
CA SER A 42 -8.08 -23.87 -6.66
C SER A 42 -9.17 -23.44 -7.64
N ASP A 43 -10.37 -23.19 -7.14
CA ASP A 43 -11.54 -22.77 -7.91
C ASP A 43 -11.62 -21.24 -7.97
N LYS A 44 -11.44 -20.68 -9.17
CA LYS A 44 -11.48 -19.24 -9.40
C LYS A 44 -12.82 -18.60 -9.05
N THR A 45 -13.92 -19.31 -9.25
CA THR A 45 -15.27 -18.76 -8.98
C THR A 45 -15.52 -18.65 -7.49
N ALA A 46 -15.16 -19.69 -6.74
CA ALA A 46 -15.23 -19.67 -5.28
C ALA A 46 -14.36 -18.57 -4.68
N LEU A 47 -13.13 -18.38 -5.20
CA LEU A 47 -12.22 -17.33 -4.77
C LEU A 47 -12.77 -15.92 -5.09
N ALA A 48 -13.26 -15.72 -6.32
CA ALA A 48 -13.84 -14.45 -6.73
C ALA A 48 -15.08 -14.10 -5.89
N THR A 49 -15.89 -15.07 -5.47
CA THR A 49 -17.06 -14.84 -4.61
C THR A 49 -16.66 -14.22 -3.26
N ILE A 50 -15.50 -14.58 -2.73
CA ILE A 50 -14.99 -14.02 -1.45
C ILE A 50 -14.64 -12.54 -1.61
N THR A 51 -14.03 -12.15 -2.71
CA THR A 51 -13.46 -10.81 -2.92
C THR A 51 -14.41 -9.86 -3.64
N ASN A 52 -15.19 -10.35 -4.58
CA ASN A 52 -16.11 -9.56 -5.40
C ASN A 52 -17.49 -9.38 -4.73
N ASN A 53 -17.49 -8.90 -3.50
CA ASN A 53 -18.69 -8.60 -2.71
C ASN A 53 -18.88 -7.09 -2.65
N ALA A 54 -20.10 -6.60 -2.86
CA ALA A 54 -20.41 -5.18 -2.92
C ALA A 54 -19.94 -4.36 -1.68
N GLY A 55 -19.91 -4.99 -0.50
CA GLY A 55 -19.36 -4.37 0.72
C GLY A 55 -17.84 -4.41 0.80
N ARG A 56 -17.16 -5.20 -0.03
CA ARG A 56 -15.71 -5.45 0.06
C ARG A 56 -14.90 -4.84 -1.06
N ILE A 57 -15.47 -4.63 -2.22
CA ILE A 57 -14.77 -4.05 -3.39
C ILE A 57 -14.13 -2.68 -3.13
N ALA A 58 -14.63 -1.92 -2.14
CA ALA A 58 -14.08 -0.64 -1.72
C ALA A 58 -13.06 -0.76 -0.56
N GLN A 59 -12.76 -1.98 -0.08
CA GLN A 59 -11.94 -2.20 1.11
C GLN A 59 -10.49 -2.50 0.76
N VAL A 60 -9.57 -1.73 1.32
CA VAL A 60 -8.11 -1.90 1.15
C VAL A 60 -7.47 -2.75 2.27
N THR A 61 -8.28 -3.33 3.16
CA THR A 61 -7.80 -4.00 4.37
C THR A 61 -7.36 -5.43 4.12
N ASN A 62 -8.16 -6.21 3.38
CA ASN A 62 -7.97 -7.65 3.27
C ASN A 62 -7.12 -8.04 2.07
N VAL A 63 -6.26 -9.02 2.29
CA VAL A 63 -5.41 -9.66 1.27
C VAL A 63 -5.64 -11.16 1.35
N ILE A 64 -6.04 -11.78 0.24
CA ILE A 64 -6.25 -13.23 0.18
C ILE A 64 -5.00 -13.90 -0.38
N CYS A 65 -4.34 -14.69 0.44
CA CYS A 65 -3.10 -15.41 0.13
C CYS A 65 -3.42 -16.83 -0.31
N LEU A 66 -3.01 -17.20 -1.51
CA LEU A 66 -3.37 -18.47 -2.12
C LEU A 66 -2.25 -19.51 -2.02
N ALA A 67 -2.63 -20.76 -1.72
CA ALA A 67 -1.82 -21.95 -1.91
C ALA A 67 -2.71 -23.07 -2.49
N PRO A 68 -3.12 -22.95 -3.77
CA PRO A 68 -4.14 -23.82 -4.35
C PRO A 68 -3.75 -25.30 -4.30
N ASN A 69 -4.68 -26.14 -3.85
CA ASN A 69 -4.52 -27.60 -3.68
C ASN A 69 -3.40 -28.02 -2.71
N SER A 70 -2.83 -27.08 -1.93
CA SER A 70 -1.87 -27.44 -0.90
C SER A 70 -2.50 -28.38 0.14
N LYS A 71 -1.67 -29.30 0.65
CA LYS A 71 -2.00 -30.16 1.80
C LYS A 71 -1.77 -29.47 3.15
N GLY A 72 -1.17 -28.28 3.14
CA GLY A 72 -0.98 -27.44 4.32
C GLY A 72 -2.27 -26.75 4.76
N PHE A 73 -2.20 -26.07 5.88
CA PHE A 73 -3.33 -25.31 6.41
C PHE A 73 -3.47 -23.94 5.71
N THR A 74 -4.68 -23.43 5.64
CA THR A 74 -4.93 -22.12 5.00
C THR A 74 -4.15 -20.99 5.66
N PHE A 75 -3.99 -20.99 6.99
CA PHE A 75 -3.23 -19.96 7.69
C PHE A 75 -1.73 -19.99 7.36
N GLU A 76 -1.18 -21.12 6.92
CA GLU A 76 0.23 -21.22 6.49
C GLU A 76 0.47 -20.43 5.21
N ALA A 77 -0.50 -20.40 4.29
CA ALA A 77 -0.41 -19.54 3.11
C ALA A 77 -0.33 -18.05 3.50
N ALA A 78 -1.17 -17.61 4.44
CA ALA A 78 -1.09 -16.25 4.96
C ALA A 78 0.23 -15.98 5.67
N ALA A 79 0.71 -16.92 6.50
CA ALA A 79 1.97 -16.78 7.23
C ALA A 79 3.18 -16.63 6.30
N ASN A 80 3.24 -17.43 5.22
CA ASN A 80 4.29 -17.32 4.19
C ASN A 80 4.31 -15.94 3.54
N VAL A 81 3.13 -15.43 3.13
CA VAL A 81 3.03 -14.11 2.51
C VAL A 81 3.39 -12.99 3.49
N VAL A 82 2.90 -13.08 4.74
CA VAL A 82 3.22 -12.08 5.79
C VAL A 82 4.72 -12.06 6.08
N ALA A 83 5.38 -13.22 6.15
CA ALA A 83 6.82 -13.30 6.36
C ALA A 83 7.58 -12.56 5.24
N LEU A 84 7.24 -12.83 3.97
CA LEU A 84 7.85 -12.16 2.82
C LEU A 84 7.54 -10.65 2.81
N ALA A 85 6.27 -10.29 2.97
CA ALA A 85 5.83 -8.89 2.94
C ALA A 85 6.47 -8.08 4.07
N SER A 86 6.59 -8.64 5.27
CA SER A 86 7.21 -7.95 6.42
C SER A 86 8.66 -7.61 6.15
N ILE A 87 9.44 -8.55 5.58
CA ILE A 87 10.85 -8.33 5.26
C ILE A 87 10.99 -7.26 4.18
N VAL A 88 10.22 -7.38 3.09
CA VAL A 88 10.29 -6.43 1.96
C VAL A 88 9.87 -5.03 2.39
N TYR A 89 8.70 -4.90 3.03
CA TYR A 89 8.15 -3.59 3.37
C TYR A 89 8.92 -2.89 4.50
N GLN A 90 9.64 -3.64 5.34
CA GLN A 90 10.50 -3.05 6.37
C GLN A 90 11.84 -2.58 5.80
N ASN A 91 12.48 -3.39 4.96
CA ASN A 91 13.84 -3.12 4.51
C ASN A 91 13.89 -2.38 3.16
N THR A 92 12.94 -2.65 2.27
CA THR A 92 12.89 -2.13 0.90
C THR A 92 11.45 -1.76 0.51
N PRO A 93 10.82 -0.79 1.19
CA PRO A 93 9.39 -0.50 1.04
C PRO A 93 8.98 -0.07 -0.38
N HIS A 94 9.94 0.27 -1.22
CA HIS A 94 9.73 0.58 -2.65
C HIS A 94 9.58 -0.67 -3.53
N LEU A 95 9.93 -1.87 -3.04
CA LEU A 95 9.81 -3.11 -3.81
C LEU A 95 8.46 -3.79 -3.60
N ASP A 96 8.12 -4.69 -4.52
CA ASP A 96 6.97 -5.56 -4.42
C ASP A 96 7.41 -6.98 -4.01
N VAL A 97 6.49 -7.75 -3.48
CA VAL A 97 6.70 -9.16 -3.15
C VAL A 97 6.45 -10.09 -4.34
N SER A 98 5.97 -9.58 -5.47
CA SER A 98 5.78 -10.37 -6.69
C SER A 98 7.09 -11.00 -7.16
N GLY A 99 7.05 -12.28 -7.53
CA GLY A 99 8.23 -13.07 -7.90
C GLY A 99 8.91 -13.76 -6.73
N LEU A 100 8.49 -13.53 -5.48
CA LEU A 100 9.05 -14.22 -4.32
C LEU A 100 8.33 -15.55 -4.08
N SER A 101 9.11 -16.59 -3.78
CA SER A 101 8.58 -17.92 -3.46
C SER A 101 8.25 -18.05 -1.98
N TYR A 102 7.20 -18.80 -1.67
CA TYR A 102 6.86 -19.15 -0.29
C TYR A 102 8.01 -19.93 0.37
N PRO A 103 8.47 -19.54 1.55
CA PRO A 103 9.56 -20.21 2.24
C PRO A 103 9.29 -21.68 2.60
N ASP A 104 8.06 -21.95 3.04
CA ASP A 104 7.66 -23.28 3.52
C ASP A 104 6.15 -23.48 3.35
N MET A 105 5.75 -24.05 2.22
CA MET A 105 4.36 -24.40 1.95
C MET A 105 4.29 -25.69 1.16
N PRO A 106 3.60 -26.75 1.66
CA PRO A 106 3.49 -28.00 0.94
C PRO A 106 2.83 -27.80 -0.43
N ILE A 107 3.49 -28.30 -1.48
CA ILE A 107 2.92 -28.29 -2.84
C ILE A 107 2.04 -29.53 -3.06
N PRO A 108 1.06 -29.50 -4.00
CA PRO A 108 0.30 -30.68 -4.39
C PRO A 108 1.20 -31.72 -5.04
N SER A 109 0.89 -33.00 -4.81
CA SER A 109 1.71 -34.14 -5.29
C SER A 109 1.80 -34.21 -6.82
N ASP A 110 0.77 -33.78 -7.52
CA ASP A 110 0.68 -33.73 -8.97
C ASP A 110 1.16 -32.40 -9.57
N SER A 111 1.59 -31.47 -8.73
CA SER A 111 1.95 -30.10 -9.12
C SER A 111 0.85 -29.34 -9.88
N ILE A 112 -0.41 -29.70 -9.64
CA ILE A 112 -1.58 -29.07 -10.27
C ILE A 112 -2.26 -28.11 -9.29
N ILE A 113 -2.40 -26.88 -9.69
CA ILE A 113 -3.05 -25.80 -8.89
C ILE A 113 -4.43 -25.40 -9.44
N GLY A 114 -5.09 -26.34 -10.11
CA GLY A 114 -6.45 -26.17 -10.62
C GLY A 114 -6.57 -25.05 -11.65
N ASP A 115 -7.59 -24.20 -11.51
CA ASP A 115 -7.83 -23.07 -12.40
C ASP A 115 -6.65 -22.09 -12.49
N LEU A 116 -5.81 -22.02 -11.44
CA LEU A 116 -4.70 -21.09 -11.39
C LEU A 116 -3.50 -21.52 -12.25
N ASN A 117 -3.51 -22.70 -12.85
CA ASN A 117 -2.52 -23.06 -13.90
C ASN A 117 -2.66 -22.13 -15.11
N ASP A 118 -3.87 -21.70 -15.45
CA ASP A 118 -4.12 -20.81 -16.59
C ASP A 118 -3.88 -19.34 -16.20
N TYR A 119 -3.12 -18.64 -17.03
CA TYR A 119 -2.84 -17.21 -16.86
C TYR A 119 -4.14 -16.37 -16.90
N ASN A 120 -5.09 -16.69 -17.80
CA ASN A 120 -6.32 -15.92 -17.92
C ASN A 120 -7.18 -16.01 -16.65
N ASN A 121 -7.15 -17.17 -15.97
CA ASN A 121 -7.85 -17.35 -14.70
C ASN A 121 -7.19 -16.56 -13.57
N ARG A 122 -5.85 -16.45 -13.56
CA ARG A 122 -5.14 -15.58 -12.61
C ARG A 122 -5.43 -14.12 -12.88
N ASP A 123 -5.39 -13.67 -14.14
CA ASP A 123 -5.75 -12.30 -14.53
C ASP A 123 -7.20 -11.96 -14.13
N PHE A 124 -8.13 -12.89 -14.34
CA PHE A 124 -9.50 -12.76 -13.87
C PHE A 124 -9.58 -12.53 -12.35
N LEU A 125 -8.84 -13.31 -11.56
CA LEU A 125 -8.83 -13.20 -10.09
C LEU A 125 -8.23 -11.86 -9.62
N VAL A 126 -7.16 -11.42 -10.21
CA VAL A 126 -6.53 -10.12 -9.87
C VAL A 126 -7.51 -8.97 -10.12
N LYS A 127 -8.26 -9.01 -11.24
CA LYS A 127 -9.32 -8.03 -11.54
C LYS A 127 -10.53 -8.10 -10.60
N LYS A 128 -10.63 -9.16 -9.79
CA LYS A 128 -11.64 -9.34 -8.74
C LYS A 128 -11.06 -9.11 -7.34
N GLY A 129 -9.88 -8.50 -7.21
CA GLY A 129 -9.26 -8.20 -5.94
C GLY A 129 -8.76 -9.42 -5.16
N CYS A 130 -8.39 -10.48 -5.85
CA CYS A 130 -7.81 -11.68 -5.26
C CYS A 130 -6.36 -11.84 -5.71
N SER A 131 -5.44 -12.03 -4.75
CA SER A 131 -4.04 -12.29 -5.05
C SER A 131 -3.86 -13.60 -5.81
N THR A 132 -2.75 -13.75 -6.53
CA THR A 132 -2.50 -14.94 -7.34
C THR A 132 -1.09 -15.49 -7.15
N VAL A 133 -0.97 -16.80 -7.35
CA VAL A 133 0.29 -17.54 -7.30
C VAL A 133 0.43 -18.43 -8.51
N LYS A 134 1.67 -18.83 -8.80
CA LYS A 134 2.02 -19.87 -9.76
C LYS A 134 2.97 -20.88 -9.10
N LEU A 135 3.06 -22.08 -9.64
CA LEU A 135 4.10 -23.05 -9.23
C LEU A 135 5.34 -22.87 -10.10
N VAL A 136 6.46 -22.58 -9.46
CA VAL A 136 7.77 -22.43 -10.11
C VAL A 136 8.80 -23.21 -9.32
N ASN A 137 9.51 -24.10 -9.98
CA ASN A 137 10.58 -24.89 -9.36
C ASN A 137 10.16 -25.63 -8.07
N GLY A 138 8.92 -26.09 -8.01
CA GLY A 138 8.41 -26.83 -6.85
C GLY A 138 8.04 -25.95 -5.64
N ALA A 139 7.81 -24.66 -5.83
CA ALA A 139 7.33 -23.75 -4.80
C ALA A 139 6.20 -22.85 -5.34
N TYR A 140 5.33 -22.38 -4.45
CA TYR A 140 4.40 -21.32 -4.79
C TYR A 140 5.17 -20.00 -4.90
N GLU A 141 5.04 -19.32 -6.02
CA GLU A 141 5.59 -17.99 -6.25
C GLU A 141 4.44 -16.99 -6.35
N ILE A 142 4.52 -15.88 -5.62
CA ILE A 142 3.55 -14.80 -5.69
C ILE A 142 3.62 -14.19 -7.09
N GLN A 143 2.52 -14.24 -7.85
CA GLN A 143 2.44 -13.53 -9.11
C GLN A 143 1.97 -12.09 -8.90
N ASP A 144 0.85 -11.92 -8.21
CA ASP A 144 0.30 -10.62 -7.84
C ASP A 144 -0.22 -10.67 -6.41
N LEU A 145 0.19 -9.69 -5.60
CA LEU A 145 -0.36 -9.48 -4.27
C LEU A 145 -1.25 -8.24 -4.30
N VAL A 146 -2.55 -8.46 -4.09
CA VAL A 146 -3.56 -7.40 -4.12
C VAL A 146 -4.48 -7.46 -2.91
N THR A 147 -5.00 -6.30 -2.51
CA THR A 147 -6.11 -6.21 -1.56
C THR A 147 -7.42 -6.53 -2.26
N THR A 148 -8.51 -6.65 -1.49
CA THR A 148 -9.84 -6.82 -2.07
C THR A 148 -10.37 -5.57 -2.80
N TYR A 149 -9.67 -4.44 -2.71
CA TYR A 149 -10.04 -3.21 -3.42
C TYR A 149 -9.87 -3.38 -4.94
N HIS A 150 -10.96 -3.23 -5.67
CA HIS A 150 -10.95 -3.27 -7.14
C HIS A 150 -12.16 -2.55 -7.73
N ILE A 151 -12.09 -2.24 -9.02
CA ILE A 151 -13.22 -1.86 -9.85
C ILE A 151 -13.50 -3.05 -10.76
N ASP A 152 -14.74 -3.54 -10.76
CA ASP A 152 -15.11 -4.77 -11.46
C ASP A 152 -14.78 -4.70 -12.96
N GLY A 153 -14.01 -5.67 -13.42
CA GLY A 153 -13.58 -5.79 -14.81
C GLY A 153 -12.39 -4.91 -15.22
N GLU A 154 -11.89 -4.04 -14.34
CA GLU A 154 -10.72 -3.21 -14.63
C GLU A 154 -9.42 -3.82 -14.11
N VAL A 155 -8.30 -3.32 -14.64
CA VAL A 155 -6.97 -3.65 -14.11
C VAL A 155 -6.80 -3.07 -12.71
N PRO A 156 -6.02 -3.73 -11.82
CA PRO A 156 -5.80 -3.23 -10.48
C PRO A 156 -5.26 -1.79 -10.44
N LEU A 157 -5.88 -0.98 -9.61
CA LEU A 157 -5.48 0.41 -9.35
C LEU A 157 -4.34 0.47 -8.34
N LEU A 158 -3.76 1.65 -8.15
CA LEU A 158 -2.66 1.85 -7.19
C LEU A 158 -3.01 1.36 -5.79
N TYR A 159 -4.21 1.64 -5.29
CA TYR A 159 -4.68 1.23 -3.96
C TYR A 159 -5.00 -0.27 -3.84
N SER A 160 -5.05 -0.99 -4.96
CA SER A 160 -5.19 -2.46 -4.93
C SER A 160 -3.92 -3.15 -4.40
N TYR A 161 -2.79 -2.50 -4.39
CA TYR A 161 -1.52 -3.12 -4.00
C TYR A 161 -1.11 -2.76 -2.57
N PRO A 162 -0.89 -3.75 -1.69
CA PRO A 162 -0.37 -3.53 -0.34
C PRO A 162 0.93 -2.72 -0.31
N ARG A 163 1.79 -2.88 -1.33
CA ARG A 163 2.99 -2.06 -1.52
C ARG A 163 2.68 -0.57 -1.56
N THR A 164 1.69 -0.17 -2.36
CA THR A 164 1.32 1.26 -2.49
C THR A 164 0.77 1.81 -1.19
N LEU A 165 -0.06 1.03 -0.48
CA LEU A 165 -0.53 1.40 0.86
C LEU A 165 0.63 1.59 1.83
N ASN A 166 1.59 0.66 1.82
CA ASN A 166 2.79 0.76 2.66
C ASN A 166 3.60 2.03 2.36
N ILE A 167 3.76 2.41 1.09
CA ILE A 167 4.40 3.68 0.71
C ILE A 167 3.65 4.87 1.31
N HIS A 168 2.33 4.92 1.17
CA HIS A 168 1.53 6.01 1.75
C HIS A 168 1.67 6.09 3.27
N TRP A 169 1.71 4.94 3.95
CA TRP A 169 1.91 4.90 5.40
C TRP A 169 3.30 5.37 5.80
N ASN A 170 4.34 5.01 5.05
CA ASN A 170 5.70 5.49 5.27
C ASN A 170 5.82 7.01 5.06
N VAL A 171 5.24 7.55 3.99
CA VAL A 171 5.20 9.00 3.75
C VAL A 171 4.51 9.72 4.91
N LYS A 172 3.37 9.21 5.36
CA LYS A 172 2.61 9.80 6.48
C LYS A 172 3.39 9.73 7.80
N ASP A 173 4.05 8.61 8.08
CA ASP A 173 4.84 8.43 9.32
C ASP A 173 6.09 9.32 9.30
N SER A 174 6.77 9.43 8.16
CA SER A 174 7.91 10.32 7.97
C SER A 174 7.52 11.78 8.18
N TYR A 175 6.39 12.21 7.60
CA TYR A 175 5.86 13.55 7.79
C TYR A 175 5.50 13.81 9.27
N SER A 176 4.81 12.88 9.93
CA SER A 176 4.45 13.00 11.35
C SER A 176 5.68 13.00 12.26
N THR A 177 6.74 12.31 11.86
CA THR A 177 8.02 12.33 12.57
C THR A 177 8.69 13.69 12.42
N LEU A 178 8.68 14.27 11.21
CA LEU A 178 9.20 15.62 10.95
C LEU A 178 8.44 16.66 11.80
N GLU A 179 7.10 16.60 11.83
CA GLU A 179 6.27 17.46 12.69
C GLU A 179 6.70 17.37 14.17
N ARG A 180 6.84 16.16 14.68
CA ARG A 180 7.21 15.93 16.07
C ARG A 180 8.61 16.45 16.41
N LEU A 181 9.55 16.37 15.48
CA LEU A 181 10.93 16.81 15.68
C LEU A 181 11.09 18.33 15.60
N TYR A 182 10.37 18.97 14.70
CA TYR A 182 10.64 20.38 14.37
C TYR A 182 9.53 21.36 14.78
N LEU A 183 8.28 20.90 14.99
CA LEU A 183 7.18 21.79 15.39
C LEU A 183 6.87 21.72 16.89
N LYS A 184 7.28 20.66 17.56
CA LYS A 184 7.01 20.53 19.00
C LYS A 184 7.61 21.69 19.78
N ASP A 185 6.78 22.31 20.61
CA ASP A 185 7.16 23.42 21.51
C ASP A 185 7.70 24.67 20.79
N LYS A 186 7.41 24.84 19.49
CA LYS A 186 7.79 26.02 18.71
C LYS A 186 6.70 27.09 18.74
N THR A 187 7.14 28.35 18.76
CA THR A 187 6.25 29.52 18.63
C THR A 187 6.08 29.88 17.16
N LEU A 188 4.82 29.94 16.69
CA LEU A 188 4.51 30.31 15.31
C LEU A 188 4.64 31.83 15.11
N VAL A 189 5.37 32.23 14.08
CA VAL A 189 5.53 33.65 13.72
C VAL A 189 5.37 33.82 12.21
N SER A 190 4.91 34.98 11.79
CA SER A 190 4.78 35.29 10.36
C SER A 190 6.13 35.41 9.67
N ASP A 191 6.16 35.14 8.36
CA ASP A 191 7.39 35.23 7.55
C ASP A 191 8.02 36.62 7.57
N SER A 192 7.24 37.68 7.69
CA SER A 192 7.68 39.08 7.71
C SER A 192 8.22 39.50 9.05
N GLN A 193 7.98 38.76 10.12
CA GLN A 193 8.40 39.14 11.47
C GLN A 193 9.90 38.86 11.70
N LEU A 194 10.65 39.83 12.17
CA LEU A 194 12.01 39.61 12.63
C LEU A 194 11.99 38.97 14.01
N VAL A 195 12.66 37.82 14.17
CA VAL A 195 12.73 37.06 15.42
C VAL A 195 14.19 36.71 15.69
N THR A 196 14.60 36.84 16.96
CA THR A 196 15.97 36.54 17.41
C THR A 196 16.04 35.32 18.33
N VAL A 197 14.88 34.74 18.71
CA VAL A 197 14.79 33.54 19.56
C VAL A 197 14.80 32.27 18.69
N GLY A 198 15.48 31.22 19.16
CA GLY A 198 15.70 29.99 18.38
C GLY A 198 14.53 28.97 18.40
N ASP A 199 13.51 29.25 19.21
CA ASP A 199 12.30 28.40 19.36
C ASP A 199 11.08 28.91 18.58
N ALA A 200 11.27 29.95 17.76
CA ALA A 200 10.27 30.40 16.79
C ALA A 200 10.43 29.64 15.46
N ILE A 201 9.31 29.45 14.76
CA ILE A 201 9.27 28.83 13.42
C ILE A 201 8.31 29.60 12.50
N LYS A 202 8.71 29.76 11.25
CA LYS A 202 7.97 30.46 10.21
C LYS A 202 7.39 29.48 9.17
N PRO A 203 6.31 29.84 8.48
CA PRO A 203 5.79 29.04 7.36
C PRO A 203 6.86 28.71 6.33
N LYS A 204 7.70 29.65 5.95
CA LYS A 204 8.78 29.46 4.98
C LYS A 204 9.83 28.44 5.46
N GLU A 205 10.17 28.45 6.75
CA GLU A 205 11.12 27.50 7.33
C GLU A 205 10.53 26.09 7.35
N TRP A 206 9.28 25.96 7.78
CA TRP A 206 8.57 24.69 7.74
C TRP A 206 8.43 24.16 6.31
N LYS A 207 8.08 25.03 5.36
CA LYS A 207 8.05 24.69 3.94
C LYS A 207 9.40 24.15 3.44
N GLY A 208 10.50 24.73 3.87
CA GLY A 208 11.86 24.25 3.55
C GLY A 208 12.12 22.85 4.07
N LEU A 209 11.77 22.56 5.33
CA LEU A 209 11.95 21.24 5.94
C LEU A 209 11.10 20.16 5.23
N VAL A 210 9.84 20.47 4.90
CA VAL A 210 8.99 19.55 4.15
C VAL A 210 9.50 19.33 2.71
N SER A 211 10.11 20.35 2.10
CA SER A 211 10.72 20.20 0.77
C SER A 211 11.91 19.24 0.80
N VAL A 212 12.74 19.28 1.83
CA VAL A 212 13.85 18.33 2.04
C VAL A 212 13.30 16.91 2.24
N LEU A 213 12.22 16.76 3.01
CA LEU A 213 11.59 15.45 3.18
C LEU A 213 11.18 14.82 1.82
N PHE A 214 10.70 15.61 0.85
CA PHE A 214 10.38 15.09 -0.47
C PHE A 214 11.62 14.59 -1.21
N ASP A 215 12.76 15.26 -1.07
CA ASP A 215 14.02 14.79 -1.65
C ASP A 215 14.46 13.46 -1.00
N ASP A 216 14.43 13.38 0.32
CA ASP A 216 14.78 12.16 1.07
C ASP A 216 13.87 10.97 0.69
N LEU A 217 12.55 11.20 0.57
CA LEU A 217 11.60 10.17 0.16
C LEU A 217 11.79 9.75 -1.30
N ALA A 218 12.21 10.65 -2.17
CA ALA A 218 12.52 10.33 -3.56
C ALA A 218 13.84 9.55 -3.69
N GLU A 219 14.85 9.88 -2.89
CA GLU A 219 16.14 9.17 -2.86
C GLU A 219 15.97 7.69 -2.52
N ILE A 220 15.05 7.36 -1.60
CA ILE A 220 14.72 5.97 -1.26
C ILE A 220 13.59 5.39 -2.12
N ALA A 221 13.24 6.03 -3.23
CA ALA A 221 12.26 5.59 -4.21
C ALA A 221 10.84 5.35 -3.66
N LEU A 222 10.39 6.09 -2.65
CA LEU A 222 9.02 6.05 -2.15
C LEU A 222 8.11 6.97 -2.97
N ILE A 223 8.60 8.17 -3.29
CA ILE A 223 7.87 9.10 -4.15
C ILE A 223 8.61 9.32 -5.46
N ASN A 224 7.85 9.69 -6.48
CA ASN A 224 8.34 10.07 -7.80
C ASN A 224 8.13 11.57 -8.01
N ASP A 225 9.03 12.23 -8.74
CA ASP A 225 8.90 13.63 -9.11
C ASP A 225 8.81 14.56 -7.86
N PRO A 226 9.90 14.69 -7.06
CA PRO A 226 9.88 15.55 -5.87
C PRO A 226 9.60 17.02 -6.19
N GLU A 227 9.94 17.51 -7.38
CA GLU A 227 9.65 18.87 -7.82
C GLU A 227 8.15 19.12 -7.96
N PHE A 228 7.38 18.12 -8.43
CA PHE A 228 5.92 18.18 -8.40
C PHE A 228 5.39 18.35 -6.98
N SER A 229 5.93 17.60 -6.02
CA SER A 229 5.53 17.68 -4.62
C SER A 229 5.87 19.05 -4.01
N LYS A 230 7.06 19.56 -4.25
CA LYS A 230 7.51 20.89 -3.79
C LYS A 230 6.66 22.02 -4.40
N SER A 231 6.33 21.93 -5.68
CA SER A 231 5.50 22.94 -6.37
C SER A 231 4.07 23.01 -5.83
N SER A 232 3.54 21.88 -5.35
CA SER A 232 2.19 21.79 -4.77
C SER A 232 2.16 22.15 -3.29
N LEU A 233 3.32 22.27 -2.63
CA LEU A 233 3.41 22.49 -1.19
C LEU A 233 2.98 23.91 -0.81
N ASN A 234 1.91 24.01 -0.05
CA ASN A 234 1.45 25.23 0.59
C ASN A 234 1.53 25.11 2.11
N VAL A 235 2.04 26.13 2.77
CA VAL A 235 2.14 26.22 4.23
C VAL A 235 1.70 27.60 4.66
N GLU A 236 0.71 27.64 5.53
CA GLU A 236 0.14 28.89 6.06
C GLU A 236 -0.14 28.76 7.55
N ILE A 237 -0.15 29.87 8.28
CA ILE A 237 -0.71 29.90 9.62
C ILE A 237 -2.22 29.95 9.49
N SER A 238 -2.93 29.07 10.19
CA SER A 238 -4.38 29.01 10.13
C SER A 238 -5.03 30.32 10.54
N ILE A 239 -5.97 30.81 9.73
CA ILE A 239 -6.74 32.03 10.05
C ILE A 239 -7.64 31.80 11.27
N SER A 240 -8.19 30.59 11.41
CA SER A 240 -9.10 30.24 12.50
C SER A 240 -8.40 29.82 13.78
N ASN A 241 -7.12 29.42 13.71
CA ASN A 241 -6.35 28.98 14.86
C ASN A 241 -4.86 29.39 14.69
N PRO A 242 -4.45 30.49 15.33
CA PRO A 242 -3.08 31.01 15.21
C PRO A 242 -2.00 30.08 15.78
N ASN A 243 -2.38 28.99 16.46
CA ASN A 243 -1.47 27.99 16.98
C ASN A 243 -1.29 26.79 16.04
N ARG A 244 -1.72 26.90 14.76
CA ARG A 244 -1.70 25.80 13.82
C ARG A 244 -1.13 26.23 12.46
N PHE A 245 -0.21 25.43 11.91
CA PHE A 245 0.05 25.42 10.47
C PHE A 245 -1.04 24.66 9.71
N GLU A 246 -1.42 25.19 8.57
CA GLU A 246 -2.14 24.47 7.53
C GLU A 246 -1.15 24.12 6.43
N THR A 247 -0.86 22.82 6.30
CA THR A 247 0.07 22.30 5.31
C THR A 247 -0.69 21.42 4.34
N ALA A 248 -0.59 21.73 3.06
CA ALA A 248 -1.20 20.95 1.98
C ALA A 248 -0.16 20.67 0.90
N PHE A 249 -0.12 19.43 0.41
CA PHE A 249 0.76 19.02 -0.69
C PHE A 249 0.21 17.78 -1.39
N ASN A 250 0.66 17.59 -2.63
CA ASN A 250 0.42 16.39 -3.41
C ASN A 250 1.74 15.67 -3.66
N TYR A 251 1.70 14.37 -3.83
CA TYR A 251 2.86 13.57 -4.22
C TYR A 251 2.46 12.42 -5.13
N LYS A 252 3.41 11.94 -5.92
CA LYS A 252 3.27 10.77 -6.78
C LYS A 252 4.05 9.63 -6.16
N THR A 253 3.43 8.46 -5.98
CA THR A 253 4.15 7.24 -5.57
C THR A 253 4.95 6.68 -6.73
N THR A 254 6.03 5.96 -6.42
CA THR A 254 6.76 5.20 -7.43
C THR A 254 5.95 4.00 -7.89
N GLY A 255 6.04 3.65 -9.17
CA GLY A 255 5.47 2.44 -9.76
C GLY A 255 6.45 1.26 -9.72
N THR A 256 5.92 0.04 -9.88
CA THR A 256 6.70 -1.16 -10.17
C THR A 256 6.51 -1.52 -11.63
N VAL A 257 7.59 -1.82 -12.35
CA VAL A 257 7.49 -2.27 -13.75
C VAL A 257 6.94 -3.69 -13.76
N ARG A 258 5.68 -3.84 -14.18
CA ARG A 258 5.00 -5.14 -14.31
C ARG A 258 4.93 -5.61 -15.75
N VAL A 259 4.84 -4.67 -16.70
CA VAL A 259 4.74 -4.95 -18.15
C VAL A 259 5.67 -4.00 -18.88
N SER A 260 6.42 -4.52 -19.85
CA SER A 260 7.19 -3.73 -20.79
C SER A 260 6.61 -3.89 -22.19
N SER A 261 6.34 -2.77 -22.87
CA SER A 261 5.93 -2.76 -24.27
C SER A 261 7.07 -2.19 -25.12
N THR A 262 7.58 -2.98 -26.06
CA THR A 262 8.69 -2.58 -26.96
C THR A 262 8.25 -2.66 -28.41
N THR A 263 8.42 -1.56 -29.14
CA THR A 263 8.28 -1.55 -30.59
C THR A 263 9.66 -1.42 -31.23
N ALA A 264 10.11 -2.46 -31.92
CA ALA A 264 11.34 -2.43 -32.68
C ALA A 264 11.03 -2.22 -34.17
N LYS A 265 11.71 -1.27 -34.80
CA LYS A 265 11.66 -1.07 -36.26
C LYS A 265 13.03 -1.42 -36.84
N ALA A 266 13.07 -2.42 -37.71
CA ALA A 266 14.26 -2.71 -38.51
C ALA A 266 14.15 -1.93 -39.83
N GLY A 267 15.18 -1.12 -40.18
CA GLY A 267 15.32 -0.47 -41.47
C GLY A 267 16.22 -1.30 -42.38
N PHE A 268 15.94 -1.34 -43.65
CA PHE A 268 16.80 -1.86 -44.71
C PHE A 268 17.45 -0.69 -45.46
#